data_de2c00181fbd824419f9ebae2d3af052
#
_entry.id   de2c00181fbd824419f9ebae2d3af052
#
_cell.length_a   1.000
_cell.length_b   1.000
_cell.length_c   1.000
_cell.angle_alpha   90.00
_cell.angle_beta   90.00
_cell.angle_gamma   90.00
#
_symmetry.space_group_name_H-M   'P 1'
#
loop_
_entity.id
_entity.type
_entity.pdbx_description
1 polymer ?
#
loop_
_entity_poly.entity_id
_entity_poly.type
_entity_poly.pdbx_seq_one_letter_code
_entity_poly.pdbx_strand_id
1 'polypeptide(L)'
;MSLTVVGGLPAVGKTAVCREILRLRAGSQAGPPTWLRIDPIEQALWDTGEMLPGMPAGARYYVSAAVARDVLASCGDVLVECVNPLPITRRLWEETASAAGARFLSVELICSDAAEHQRRAQQRVSDIKGLDLPGWQEITHRDYVPWPEADLRLDTARLTVTEAARAIVDLGLADGTR
;
A
#
# COMPACT_ATOMS: atom_id res chain seq x y z
N MET A 1 -1.42 -1.94 -18.35
CA MET A 1 -1.51 -1.10 -17.14
C MET A 1 -2.13 -1.88 -16.00
N SER A 2 -1.65 -1.63 -14.81
CA SER A 2 -2.08 -2.34 -13.60
C SER A 2 -2.17 -1.40 -12.40
N LEU A 3 -3.06 -1.73 -11.46
CA LEU A 3 -3.16 -1.14 -10.14
C LEU A 3 -2.84 -2.20 -9.10
N THR A 4 -1.69 -2.09 -8.45
CA THR A 4 -1.30 -2.96 -7.34
C THR A 4 -1.47 -2.24 -6.02
N VAL A 5 -2.21 -2.81 -5.08
CA VAL A 5 -2.45 -2.24 -3.75
C VAL A 5 -1.80 -3.10 -2.69
N VAL A 6 -0.80 -2.54 -2.01
CA VAL A 6 -0.11 -3.19 -0.87
C VAL A 6 -0.67 -2.63 0.42
N GLY A 7 -1.52 -3.43 1.07
CA GLY A 7 -2.16 -3.15 2.34
C GLY A 7 -1.49 -3.85 3.53
N GLY A 8 -1.90 -3.48 4.73
CA GLY A 8 -1.44 -4.07 5.99
C GLY A 8 -1.24 -3.05 7.10
N LEU A 9 -1.18 -3.52 8.32
CA LEU A 9 -0.96 -2.68 9.51
C LEU A 9 0.33 -1.85 9.40
N PRO A 10 0.47 -0.75 10.15
CA PRO A 10 1.75 -0.05 10.27
C PRO A 10 2.85 -1.00 10.76
N ALA A 11 4.09 -0.77 10.31
CA ALA A 11 5.29 -1.53 10.67
C ALA A 11 5.38 -3.00 10.16
N VAL A 12 4.45 -3.48 9.33
CA VAL A 12 4.56 -4.82 8.69
C VAL A 12 5.55 -4.88 7.52
N GLY A 13 6.19 -3.76 7.15
CA GLY A 13 7.22 -3.75 6.10
C GLY A 13 6.77 -3.27 4.72
N LYS A 14 5.57 -2.69 4.57
CA LYS A 14 5.03 -2.21 3.28
C LYS A 14 6.01 -1.34 2.48
N THR A 15 6.54 -0.30 3.11
CA THR A 15 7.46 0.65 2.48
C THR A 15 8.73 -0.02 1.94
N ALA A 16 9.28 -0.97 2.70
CA ALA A 16 10.47 -1.72 2.27
C ALA A 16 10.18 -2.60 1.05
N VAL A 17 9.04 -3.30 1.08
CA VAL A 17 8.59 -4.15 -0.04
C VAL A 17 8.29 -3.30 -1.28
N CYS A 18 7.57 -2.18 -1.14
CA CYS A 18 7.29 -1.28 -2.26
C CYS A 18 8.56 -0.71 -2.89
N ARG A 19 9.55 -0.28 -2.08
CA ARG A 19 10.85 0.17 -2.60
C ARG A 19 11.57 -0.92 -3.38
N GLU A 20 11.53 -2.15 -2.89
CA GLU A 20 12.14 -3.29 -3.57
C GLU A 20 11.42 -3.64 -4.88
N ILE A 21 10.09 -3.52 -4.94
CA ILE A 21 9.32 -3.64 -6.19
C ILE A 21 9.82 -2.60 -7.22
N LEU A 22 9.96 -1.34 -6.82
CA LEU A 22 10.48 -0.29 -7.71
C LEU A 22 11.88 -0.62 -8.22
N ARG A 23 12.76 -1.11 -7.33
CA ARG A 23 14.12 -1.51 -7.68
C ARG A 23 14.14 -2.68 -8.68
N LEU A 24 13.32 -3.70 -8.45
CA LEU A 24 13.21 -4.85 -9.36
C LEU A 24 12.65 -4.45 -10.73
N ARG A 25 11.73 -3.49 -10.77
CA ARG A 25 11.10 -3.02 -11.99
C ARG A 25 11.91 -1.96 -12.75
N ALA A 26 12.88 -1.31 -12.11
CA ALA A 26 13.68 -0.24 -12.72
C ALA A 26 14.40 -0.65 -14.02
N GLY A 27 14.79 -1.93 -14.13
CA GLY A 27 15.43 -2.49 -15.33
C GLY A 27 14.49 -3.22 -16.30
N SER A 28 13.18 -3.25 -16.01
CA SER A 28 12.20 -3.93 -16.88
C SER A 28 11.77 -3.04 -18.04
N GLN A 29 11.31 -3.65 -19.14
CA GLN A 29 10.83 -2.93 -20.32
C GLN A 29 9.64 -1.99 -20.01
N ALA A 30 8.77 -2.37 -19.06
CA ALA A 30 7.63 -1.57 -18.62
C ALA A 30 8.00 -0.43 -17.64
N GLY A 31 9.25 -0.44 -17.13
CA GLY A 31 9.69 0.52 -16.11
C GLY A 31 9.05 0.30 -14.73
N PRO A 32 9.42 1.13 -13.75
CA PRO A 32 8.82 1.10 -12.42
C PRO A 32 7.42 1.71 -12.44
N PRO A 33 6.47 1.19 -11.62
CA PRO A 33 5.16 1.80 -11.48
C PRO A 33 5.25 3.16 -10.77
N THR A 34 4.26 4.01 -10.96
CA THR A 34 4.06 5.22 -10.14
C THR A 34 3.70 4.79 -8.71
N TRP A 35 4.55 5.16 -7.75
CA TRP A 35 4.34 4.81 -6.35
C TRP A 35 3.51 5.88 -5.63
N LEU A 36 2.30 5.53 -5.26
CA LEU A 36 1.40 6.35 -4.45
C LEU A 36 1.40 5.87 -3.00
N ARG A 37 1.87 6.73 -2.11
CA ARG A 37 1.85 6.51 -0.66
C ARG A 37 0.74 7.34 -0.05
N ILE A 38 -0.16 6.70 0.69
CA ILE A 38 -1.27 7.44 1.34
C ILE A 38 -0.77 8.30 2.50
N ASP A 39 0.23 7.84 3.26
CA ASP A 39 0.71 8.57 4.43
C ASP A 39 1.24 9.99 4.12
N PRO A 40 2.04 10.26 3.06
CA PRO A 40 2.42 11.63 2.68
C PRO A 40 1.22 12.50 2.27
N ILE A 41 0.23 11.91 1.60
CA ILE A 41 -1.00 12.63 1.19
C ILE A 41 -1.82 12.99 2.43
N GLU A 42 -1.96 12.07 3.38
CA GLU A 42 -2.59 12.31 4.67
C GLU A 42 -1.89 13.44 5.43
N GLN A 43 -0.55 13.39 5.52
CA GLN A 43 0.23 14.43 6.19
C GLN A 43 0.03 15.81 5.53
N ALA A 44 0.03 15.87 4.20
CA ALA A 44 -0.21 17.14 3.50
C ALA A 44 -1.61 17.71 3.77
N LEU A 45 -2.64 16.86 3.87
CA LEU A 45 -3.99 17.28 4.23
C LEU A 45 -4.08 17.80 5.67
N TRP A 46 -3.31 17.21 6.60
CA TRP A 46 -3.17 17.74 7.97
C TRP A 46 -2.47 19.08 8.00
N ASP A 47 -1.34 19.20 7.31
CA ASP A 47 -0.50 20.41 7.30
C ASP A 47 -1.25 21.61 6.71
N THR A 48 -2.17 21.38 5.77
CA THR A 48 -2.99 22.42 5.13
C THR A 48 -4.30 22.72 5.87
N GLY A 49 -4.65 21.92 6.89
CA GLY A 49 -5.92 22.07 7.61
C GLY A 49 -7.15 21.54 6.86
N GLU A 50 -6.95 20.86 5.71
CA GLU A 50 -8.03 20.21 4.97
C GLU A 50 -8.52 18.92 5.67
N MET A 51 -7.76 18.42 6.61
CA MET A 51 -8.10 17.31 7.47
C MET A 51 -7.99 17.73 8.94
N LEU A 52 -9.06 17.52 9.71
CA LEU A 52 -9.13 17.93 11.11
C LEU A 52 -9.38 16.71 12.02
N PRO A 53 -9.00 16.77 13.32
CA PRO A 53 -9.32 15.72 14.28
C PRO A 53 -10.82 15.39 14.32
N GLY A 54 -11.18 14.11 14.28
CA GLY A 54 -12.57 13.66 14.29
C GLY A 54 -13.27 13.65 12.92
N MET A 55 -12.65 14.15 11.85
CA MET A 55 -13.19 14.01 10.51
C MET A 55 -13.02 12.57 9.98
N PRO A 56 -13.96 12.09 9.13
CA PRO A 56 -13.80 10.79 8.51
C PRO A 56 -12.49 10.70 7.73
N ALA A 57 -11.67 9.73 8.04
CA ALA A 57 -10.34 9.54 7.44
C ALA A 57 -10.38 9.08 5.96
N GLY A 58 -11.50 9.29 5.27
CA GLY A 58 -11.71 8.84 3.89
C GLY A 58 -11.03 9.70 2.84
N ALA A 59 -10.91 11.03 3.06
CA ALA A 59 -10.45 11.98 2.05
C ALA A 59 -9.13 11.57 1.38
N ARG A 60 -8.12 11.13 2.15
CA ARG A 60 -6.83 10.66 1.63
C ARG A 60 -6.95 9.52 0.63
N TYR A 61 -7.91 8.60 0.83
CA TYR A 61 -8.14 7.49 -0.10
C TYR A 61 -8.76 7.97 -1.41
N TYR A 62 -9.76 8.88 -1.34
CA TYR A 62 -10.39 9.44 -2.53
C TYR A 62 -9.44 10.31 -3.35
N VAL A 63 -8.61 11.13 -2.71
CA VAL A 63 -7.56 11.91 -3.39
C VAL A 63 -6.58 10.97 -4.08
N SER A 64 -6.09 9.95 -3.38
CA SER A 64 -5.17 8.96 -3.95
C SER A 64 -5.80 8.18 -5.10
N ALA A 65 -7.07 7.81 -5.01
CA ALA A 65 -7.78 7.11 -6.07
C ALA A 65 -7.98 8.00 -7.31
N ALA A 66 -8.22 9.30 -7.12
CA ALA A 66 -8.30 10.26 -8.23
C ALA A 66 -6.95 10.35 -8.96
N VAL A 67 -5.84 10.52 -8.24
CA VAL A 67 -4.49 10.53 -8.82
C VAL A 67 -4.17 9.20 -9.52
N ALA A 68 -4.53 8.05 -8.91
CA ALA A 68 -4.32 6.75 -9.54
C ALA A 68 -5.06 6.63 -10.88
N ARG A 69 -6.30 7.13 -10.96
CA ARG A 69 -7.07 7.14 -12.24
C ARG A 69 -6.38 7.93 -13.33
N ASP A 70 -5.83 9.10 -13.01
CA ASP A 70 -5.12 9.92 -14.00
C ASP A 70 -3.85 9.24 -14.51
N VAL A 71 -3.10 8.58 -13.62
CA VAL A 71 -1.92 7.79 -14.02
C VAL A 71 -2.32 6.60 -14.89
N LEU A 72 -3.36 5.86 -14.51
CA LEU A 72 -3.88 4.73 -15.31
C LEU A 72 -4.39 5.21 -16.67
N ALA A 73 -5.11 6.35 -16.74
CA ALA A 73 -5.57 6.91 -18.00
C ALA A 73 -4.41 7.29 -18.95
N SER A 74 -3.24 7.57 -18.40
CA SER A 74 -2.00 7.81 -19.16
C SER A 74 -1.21 6.51 -19.47
N CYS A 75 -1.87 5.34 -19.36
CA CYS A 75 -1.28 4.01 -19.57
C CYS A 75 -0.13 3.66 -18.62
N GLY A 76 -0.03 4.32 -17.47
CA GLY A 76 0.95 4.01 -16.43
C GLY A 76 0.52 2.86 -15.53
N ASP A 77 1.48 2.17 -14.93
CA ASP A 77 1.23 1.25 -13.81
C ASP A 77 1.25 2.01 -12.47
N VAL A 78 0.40 1.62 -11.53
CA VAL A 78 0.30 2.24 -10.21
C VAL A 78 0.56 1.21 -9.11
N LEU A 79 1.42 1.58 -8.15
CA LEU A 79 1.65 0.85 -6.91
C LEU A 79 1.18 1.71 -5.74
N VAL A 80 0.14 1.28 -5.05
CA VAL A 80 -0.40 1.98 -3.88
C VAL A 80 0.13 1.35 -2.60
N GLU A 81 0.64 2.18 -1.70
CA GLU A 81 0.99 1.81 -0.33
C GLU A 81 0.03 2.46 0.65
N CYS A 82 -0.69 1.64 1.43
CA CYS A 82 -1.66 2.13 2.42
C CYS A 82 -1.89 1.10 3.54
N VAL A 83 -2.62 1.47 4.57
CA VAL A 83 -3.09 0.50 5.58
C VAL A 83 -4.21 -0.37 5.01
N ASN A 84 -5.13 0.22 4.24
CA ASN A 84 -6.28 -0.44 3.60
C ASN A 84 -7.14 -1.26 4.59
N PRO A 85 -7.60 -0.64 5.71
CA PRO A 85 -8.05 -1.39 6.88
C PRO A 85 -9.45 -2.00 6.73
N LEU A 86 -10.29 -1.43 5.86
CA LEU A 86 -11.72 -1.74 5.81
C LEU A 86 -12.16 -2.18 4.41
N PRO A 87 -13.22 -2.99 4.29
CA PRO A 87 -13.75 -3.40 2.98
C PRO A 87 -14.14 -2.23 2.07
N ILE A 88 -14.59 -1.11 2.64
CA ILE A 88 -14.96 0.08 1.86
C ILE A 88 -13.74 0.69 1.15
N THR A 89 -12.57 0.73 1.80
CA THR A 89 -11.35 1.26 1.17
C THR A 89 -10.81 0.29 0.12
N ARG A 90 -11.01 -1.01 0.28
CA ARG A 90 -10.63 -2.05 -0.68
C ARG A 90 -11.45 -1.95 -1.95
N ARG A 91 -12.79 -1.84 -1.82
CA ARG A 91 -13.69 -1.64 -2.96
C ARG A 91 -13.36 -0.38 -3.77
N LEU A 92 -12.97 0.71 -3.11
CA LEU A 92 -12.56 1.94 -3.82
C LEU A 92 -11.44 1.67 -4.82
N TRP A 93 -10.45 0.84 -4.46
CA TRP A 93 -9.35 0.47 -5.35
C TRP A 93 -9.79 -0.47 -6.47
N GLU A 94 -10.63 -1.46 -6.17
CA GLU A 94 -11.24 -2.35 -7.18
C GLU A 94 -12.04 -1.57 -8.22
N GLU A 95 -12.90 -0.65 -7.76
CA GLU A 95 -13.66 0.24 -8.61
C GLU A 95 -12.77 1.18 -9.43
N THR A 96 -11.68 1.69 -8.84
CA THR A 96 -10.70 2.54 -9.52
C THR A 96 -10.02 1.79 -10.67
N ALA A 97 -9.58 0.56 -10.44
CA ALA A 97 -8.97 -0.28 -11.47
C ALA A 97 -9.98 -0.66 -12.57
N SER A 98 -11.18 -1.08 -12.16
CA SER A 98 -12.26 -1.48 -13.09
C SER A 98 -12.67 -0.32 -14.00
N ALA A 99 -12.86 0.87 -13.45
CA ALA A 99 -13.22 2.06 -14.22
C ALA A 99 -12.15 2.46 -15.25
N ALA A 100 -10.88 2.17 -14.97
CA ALA A 100 -9.77 2.42 -15.87
C ALA A 100 -9.49 1.25 -16.84
N GLY A 101 -10.21 0.12 -16.74
CA GLY A 101 -9.88 -1.12 -17.47
C GLY A 101 -8.50 -1.66 -17.11
N ALA A 102 -8.00 -1.36 -15.92
CA ALA A 102 -6.70 -1.80 -15.46
C ALA A 102 -6.81 -3.15 -14.72
N ARG A 103 -5.76 -3.96 -14.83
CA ARG A 103 -5.62 -5.14 -14.00
C ARG A 103 -5.47 -4.72 -12.53
N PHE A 104 -6.25 -5.34 -11.65
CA PHE A 104 -6.15 -5.13 -10.21
C PHE A 104 -5.35 -6.26 -9.55
N LEU A 105 -4.45 -5.90 -8.63
CA LEU A 105 -3.71 -6.84 -7.79
C LEU A 105 -3.76 -6.37 -6.35
N SER A 106 -4.38 -7.17 -5.50
CA SER A 106 -4.52 -6.92 -4.08
C SER A 106 -3.49 -7.72 -3.27
N VAL A 107 -2.79 -7.04 -2.36
CA VAL A 107 -1.75 -7.65 -1.52
C VAL A 107 -1.96 -7.25 -0.06
N GLU A 108 -2.09 -8.23 0.83
CA GLU A 108 -2.03 -8.01 2.28
C GLU A 108 -0.66 -8.44 2.82
N LEU A 109 0.08 -7.49 3.41
CA LEU A 109 1.27 -7.80 4.20
C LEU A 109 0.90 -7.93 5.67
N ILE A 110 1.34 -9.02 6.27
CA ILE A 110 1.21 -9.27 7.71
C ILE A 110 2.59 -9.50 8.33
N CYS A 111 2.68 -9.45 9.65
CA CYS A 111 3.80 -9.92 10.43
C CYS A 111 3.24 -10.82 11.53
N SER A 112 3.34 -12.15 11.35
CA SER A 112 2.75 -13.13 12.26
C SER A 112 3.48 -13.24 13.60
N ASP A 113 4.75 -12.79 13.66
CA ASP A 113 5.52 -12.67 14.89
C ASP A 113 5.21 -11.34 15.57
N ALA A 114 4.43 -11.37 16.66
CA ALA A 114 4.02 -10.18 17.40
C ALA A 114 5.20 -9.46 18.05
N ALA A 115 6.23 -10.18 18.51
CA ALA A 115 7.41 -9.58 19.13
C ALA A 115 8.24 -8.83 18.10
N GLU A 116 8.44 -9.42 16.92
CA GLU A 116 9.12 -8.78 15.79
C GLU A 116 8.33 -7.58 15.26
N HIS A 117 7.01 -7.68 15.15
CA HIS A 117 6.16 -6.59 14.73
C HIS A 117 6.25 -5.40 15.70
N GLN A 118 6.19 -5.66 17.01
CA GLN A 118 6.36 -4.65 18.05
C GLN A 118 7.75 -4.02 17.98
N ARG A 119 8.81 -4.81 17.85
CA ARG A 119 10.18 -4.32 17.71
C ARG A 119 10.31 -3.37 16.50
N ARG A 120 9.76 -3.76 15.34
CA ARG A 120 9.74 -2.91 14.14
C ARG A 120 8.97 -1.62 14.38
N ALA A 121 7.81 -1.69 15.04
CA ALA A 121 7.00 -0.51 15.35
C ALA A 121 7.75 0.51 16.23
N GLN A 122 8.52 0.02 17.20
CA GLN A 122 9.31 0.86 18.12
C GLN A 122 10.57 1.44 17.48
N GLN A 123 11.18 0.74 16.52
CA GLN A 123 12.46 1.14 15.93
C GLN A 123 12.34 1.94 14.64
N ARG A 124 11.14 1.97 14.03
CA ARG A 124 10.96 2.69 12.78
C ARG A 124 11.09 4.20 12.94
N VAL A 125 11.65 4.82 11.91
CA VAL A 125 11.73 6.27 11.78
C VAL A 125 10.92 6.68 10.54
N SER A 126 10.15 7.76 10.65
CA SER A 126 9.42 8.30 9.51
C SER A 126 10.37 8.98 8.53
N ASP A 127 10.19 8.73 7.24
CA ASP A 127 10.78 9.50 6.15
C ASP A 127 9.85 10.67 5.70
N ILE A 128 8.72 10.83 6.36
CA ILE A 128 7.74 11.90 6.11
C ILE A 128 7.86 12.91 7.25
N LYS A 129 8.21 14.15 6.90
CA LYS A 129 8.34 15.24 7.88
C LYS A 129 6.98 15.55 8.50
N GLY A 130 6.94 15.63 9.82
CA GLY A 130 5.71 15.97 10.58
C GLY A 130 4.78 14.78 10.85
N LEU A 131 5.03 13.62 10.25
CA LEU A 131 4.18 12.44 10.47
C LEU A 131 4.47 11.82 11.84
N ASP A 132 3.49 11.86 12.72
CA ASP A 132 3.49 11.12 13.97
C ASP A 132 3.20 9.63 13.71
N LEU A 133 4.16 8.79 14.11
CA LEU A 133 4.03 7.36 13.93
C LEU A 133 3.19 6.76 15.06
N PRO A 134 2.16 5.95 14.75
CA PRO A 134 1.34 5.31 15.78
C PRO A 134 2.19 4.37 16.65
N GLY A 135 1.97 4.43 17.97
CA GLY A 135 2.56 3.53 18.93
C GLY A 135 2.03 2.09 18.80
N TRP A 136 2.67 1.14 19.49
CA TRP A 136 2.29 -0.27 19.42
C TRP A 136 0.82 -0.52 19.79
N GLN A 137 0.33 0.14 20.86
CA GLN A 137 -1.06 0.00 21.28
C GLN A 137 -2.05 0.51 20.22
N GLU A 138 -1.75 1.64 19.59
CA GLU A 138 -2.60 2.18 18.52
C GLU A 138 -2.61 1.28 17.29
N ILE A 139 -1.50 0.60 17.00
CA ILE A 139 -1.41 -0.38 15.90
C ILE A 139 -2.31 -1.58 16.20
N THR A 140 -2.22 -2.13 17.41
CA THR A 140 -2.92 -3.36 17.80
C THR A 140 -4.43 -3.17 18.05
N HIS A 141 -4.85 -1.96 18.41
CA HIS A 141 -6.26 -1.60 18.63
C HIS A 141 -6.91 -0.90 17.43
N ARG A 142 -6.17 -0.78 16.32
CA ARG A 142 -6.71 -0.16 15.10
C ARG A 142 -7.84 -1.01 14.52
N ASP A 143 -8.93 -0.35 14.12
CA ASP A 143 -9.95 -1.00 13.30
C ASP A 143 -9.32 -1.50 12.00
N TYR A 144 -9.08 -2.80 11.95
CA TYR A 144 -8.50 -3.48 10.81
C TYR A 144 -9.20 -4.83 10.61
N VAL A 145 -9.89 -4.96 9.51
CA VAL A 145 -10.48 -6.23 9.09
C VAL A 145 -9.42 -7.00 8.31
N PRO A 146 -9.04 -8.24 8.67
CA PRO A 146 -8.16 -9.07 7.85
C PRO A 146 -8.66 -9.17 6.40
N TRP A 147 -7.74 -9.35 5.47
CA TRP A 147 -8.07 -9.40 4.04
C TRP A 147 -7.74 -10.76 3.41
N PRO A 148 -8.46 -11.83 3.81
CA PRO A 148 -8.18 -13.18 3.32
C PRO A 148 -8.47 -13.34 1.82
N GLU A 149 -9.29 -12.46 1.24
CA GLU A 149 -9.63 -12.45 -0.19
C GLU A 149 -8.58 -11.74 -1.06
N ALA A 150 -7.52 -11.16 -0.46
CA ALA A 150 -6.43 -10.59 -1.24
C ALA A 150 -5.77 -11.64 -2.14
N ASP A 151 -5.40 -11.26 -3.37
CA ASP A 151 -4.72 -12.14 -4.32
C ASP A 151 -3.41 -12.72 -3.74
N LEU A 152 -2.72 -11.92 -2.91
CA LEU A 152 -1.56 -12.36 -2.15
C LEU A 152 -1.70 -11.95 -0.68
N ARG A 153 -1.41 -12.89 0.23
CA ARG A 153 -1.22 -12.63 1.64
C ARG A 153 0.17 -13.08 2.05
N LEU A 154 1.07 -12.14 2.34
CA LEU A 154 2.49 -12.38 2.56
C LEU A 154 2.89 -12.06 3.99
N ASP A 155 3.54 -13.02 4.65
CA ASP A 155 4.00 -12.89 6.04
C ASP A 155 5.47 -12.45 6.07
N THR A 156 5.70 -11.20 6.43
CA THR A 156 7.04 -10.61 6.50
C THR A 156 7.84 -11.01 7.75
N ALA A 157 7.27 -11.80 8.65
CA ALA A 157 8.03 -12.49 9.68
C ALA A 157 8.76 -13.73 9.12
N ARG A 158 8.32 -14.24 7.98
CA ARG A 158 8.83 -15.47 7.33
C ARG A 158 9.52 -15.21 6.01
N LEU A 159 9.13 -14.16 5.30
CA LEU A 159 9.68 -13.78 4.00
C LEU A 159 10.62 -12.59 4.17
N THR A 160 11.71 -12.62 3.43
CA THR A 160 12.55 -11.44 3.23
C THR A 160 11.81 -10.41 2.38
N VAL A 161 12.26 -9.16 2.44
CA VAL A 161 11.73 -8.07 1.61
C VAL A 161 11.79 -8.41 0.12
N THR A 162 12.91 -9.01 -0.31
CA THR A 162 13.11 -9.36 -1.73
C THR A 162 12.19 -10.51 -2.16
N GLU A 163 11.98 -11.53 -1.32
CA GLU A 163 11.04 -12.63 -1.62
C GLU A 163 9.60 -12.12 -1.74
N ALA A 164 9.16 -11.28 -0.79
CA ALA A 164 7.83 -10.67 -0.84
C ALA A 164 7.65 -9.80 -2.09
N ALA A 165 8.64 -8.95 -2.42
CA ALA A 165 8.58 -8.11 -3.60
C ALA A 165 8.56 -8.92 -4.91
N ARG A 166 9.35 -9.99 -5.01
CA ARG A 166 9.34 -10.89 -6.18
C ARG A 166 7.99 -11.58 -6.34
N ALA A 167 7.40 -12.12 -5.28
CA ALA A 167 6.09 -12.75 -5.36
C ALA A 167 5.03 -11.80 -5.95
N ILE A 168 5.07 -10.51 -5.58
CA ILE A 168 4.17 -9.48 -6.10
C ILE A 168 4.47 -9.19 -7.58
N VAL A 169 5.74 -9.02 -7.95
CA VAL A 169 6.15 -8.72 -9.33
C VAL A 169 5.82 -9.90 -10.25
N ASP A 170 6.11 -11.13 -9.84
CA ASP A 170 5.89 -12.33 -10.64
C ASP A 170 4.39 -12.54 -10.90
N LEU A 171 3.53 -12.36 -9.90
CA LEU A 171 2.09 -12.44 -10.10
C LEU A 171 1.60 -11.27 -10.99
N GLY A 172 2.15 -10.07 -10.80
CA GLY A 172 1.86 -8.90 -11.64
C GLY A 172 2.23 -9.08 -13.11
N LEU A 173 3.24 -9.90 -13.43
CA LEU A 173 3.71 -10.16 -14.79
C LEU A 173 3.13 -11.43 -15.42
N ALA A 174 2.66 -12.40 -14.62
CA ALA A 174 2.26 -13.74 -15.08
C ALA A 174 1.16 -13.74 -16.16
N ASP A 175 0.36 -12.68 -16.27
CA ASP A 175 -0.72 -12.58 -17.26
C ASP A 175 -0.40 -11.60 -18.42
N GLY A 176 0.82 -11.12 -18.52
CA GLY A 176 1.26 -10.20 -19.60
C GLY A 176 1.65 -10.90 -20.91
N THR A 177 1.52 -12.21 -21.00
CA THR A 177 1.78 -13.02 -22.21
C THR A 177 0.46 -13.54 -22.79
N ARG A 178 -0.33 -12.66 -23.38
CA ARG A 178 -1.28 -13.00 -24.44
C ARG A 178 -1.26 -11.92 -25.52
#